data_1f713ae5db66ee78d2ba5ae82c493819
#
_entry.id   1f713ae5db66ee78d2ba5ae82c493819
#
_cell.length_a   1.000
_cell.length_b   1.000
_cell.length_c   1.000
_cell.angle_alpha   90.00
_cell.angle_beta   90.00
_cell.angle_gamma   90.00
#
_symmetry.space_group_name_H-M   'P 1'
#
loop_
_entity.id
_entity.type
_entity.pdbx_description
1 polymer ?
#
loop_
_entity_poly.entity_id
_entity_poly.type
_entity_poly.pdbx_seq_one_letter_code
_entity_poly.pdbx_strand_id
1 'polypeptide(L)'
;MINDITLATRNNPLRCEVCLNPLTSLDTPRHANNSHSLCRSFDCKRVLDQKSVMEPTLYKHHLEFQRKLIHQRQEKEKSHKKHIADIKLKERNEDLQAFKDTLASTPNLSKETLQSISIPSGVSTLAPLPGERRNRYIEHLKDVIQKAAAYTNASEVPPDQHYDAHEKLLDNERLFAESPGLQATCDTMCSMCKGGCCADGKEHAYISPVIIRRQMDANPDLQEEDILTTYVTNIASETAQNACINQTKTGCALPRELRADICNSYFCGPISNHIKNMASQETLKPVLAIQRSNHAWNRFDTNKPNRIIDVRIIDPK
;
A
#
# COMPACT_ATOMS: atom_id res chain seq x y z
N MET A 1 9.31 -63.25 32.09
CA MET A 1 8.75 -62.07 32.75
C MET A 1 9.77 -60.96 32.54
N ILE A 2 9.56 -60.17 31.51
CA ILE A 2 10.42 -59.03 31.18
C ILE A 2 9.51 -57.81 31.35
N ASN A 3 9.85 -56.98 32.32
CA ASN A 3 9.10 -55.76 32.61
C ASN A 3 9.38 -54.71 31.54
N ASP A 4 8.38 -54.38 30.76
CA ASP A 4 8.34 -53.19 29.92
C ASP A 4 8.12 -51.96 30.81
N ILE A 5 9.20 -51.23 31.07
CA ILE A 5 9.14 -49.89 31.65
C ILE A 5 9.01 -48.93 30.48
N THR A 6 7.80 -48.59 30.11
CA THR A 6 7.50 -47.51 29.18
C THR A 6 7.87 -46.18 29.83
N LEU A 7 9.02 -45.64 29.45
CA LEU A 7 9.46 -44.28 29.72
C LEU A 7 8.54 -43.30 28.96
N ALA A 8 7.50 -42.87 29.63
CA ALA A 8 6.75 -41.68 29.22
C ALA A 8 7.59 -40.43 29.49
N THR A 9 8.46 -40.07 28.54
CA THR A 9 9.12 -38.76 28.54
C THR A 9 8.05 -37.70 28.25
N ARG A 10 7.56 -37.11 29.34
CA ARG A 10 6.77 -35.86 29.24
C ARG A 10 7.68 -34.79 28.65
N ASN A 11 7.57 -34.54 27.35
CA ASN A 11 8.15 -33.39 26.66
C ASN A 11 7.46 -32.13 27.18
N ASN A 12 7.90 -31.63 28.34
CA ASN A 12 7.49 -30.32 28.81
C ASN A 12 8.31 -29.32 27.99
N PRO A 13 7.68 -28.51 27.08
CA PRO A 13 8.44 -27.61 26.23
C PRO A 13 9.23 -26.63 27.09
N LEU A 14 10.51 -26.44 26.77
CA LEU A 14 11.32 -25.40 27.39
C LEU A 14 10.60 -24.08 27.33
N ARG A 15 10.59 -23.31 28.42
CA ARG A 15 9.90 -22.03 28.52
C ARG A 15 10.89 -20.89 28.67
N CYS A 16 10.57 -19.75 28.11
CA CYS A 16 11.34 -18.51 28.30
C CYS A 16 11.33 -18.12 29.80
N GLU A 17 12.51 -17.87 30.38
CA GLU A 17 12.63 -17.49 31.80
C GLU A 17 11.94 -16.17 32.13
N VAL A 18 11.79 -15.29 31.16
CA VAL A 18 11.13 -13.98 31.35
C VAL A 18 9.64 -14.05 31.12
N CYS A 19 9.16 -14.40 29.93
CA CYS A 19 7.72 -14.33 29.59
C CYS A 19 6.98 -15.66 29.81
N LEU A 20 7.66 -16.75 30.17
CA LEU A 20 7.11 -18.08 30.40
C LEU A 20 6.47 -18.76 29.18
N ASN A 21 6.53 -18.15 28.01
CA ASN A 21 6.04 -18.75 26.77
C ASN A 21 6.88 -19.97 26.38
N PRO A 22 6.26 -20.99 25.75
CA PRO A 22 6.99 -22.11 25.18
C PRO A 22 8.03 -21.62 24.18
N LEU A 23 9.23 -22.21 24.23
CA LEU A 23 10.25 -21.93 23.21
C LEU A 23 9.97 -22.74 21.96
N THR A 24 10.19 -22.15 20.81
CA THR A 24 10.08 -22.79 19.50
C THR A 24 11.45 -23.32 19.06
N SER A 25 11.48 -24.14 18.01
CA SER A 25 12.73 -24.59 17.39
C SER A 25 13.61 -23.43 16.90
N LEU A 26 13.02 -22.28 16.66
CA LEU A 26 13.72 -21.06 16.28
C LEU A 26 14.39 -20.34 17.47
N ASP A 27 13.96 -20.63 18.69
CA ASP A 27 14.47 -20.04 19.94
C ASP A 27 15.63 -20.81 20.53
N THR A 28 16.06 -21.92 19.91
CA THR A 28 17.19 -22.72 20.38
C THR A 28 18.45 -21.87 20.50
N PRO A 29 19.17 -21.91 21.62
CA PRO A 29 20.32 -21.06 21.84
C PRO A 29 21.41 -21.35 20.79
N ARG A 30 21.79 -20.34 20.03
CA ARG A 30 22.94 -20.39 19.10
C ARG A 30 24.30 -20.45 19.83
N HIS A 31 24.29 -20.35 21.16
CA HIS A 31 25.48 -20.37 21.98
C HIS A 31 25.34 -21.41 23.07
N ALA A 32 26.12 -22.46 22.96
CA ALA A 32 26.21 -23.58 23.92
C ALA A 32 26.62 -23.14 25.36
N ASN A 33 26.94 -21.87 25.57
CA ASN A 33 27.40 -21.31 26.84
C ASN A 33 26.37 -20.45 27.58
N ASN A 34 25.14 -20.25 27.04
CA ASN A 34 24.11 -19.47 27.75
C ASN A 34 23.23 -20.41 28.60
N SER A 35 23.40 -20.34 29.92
CA SER A 35 22.59 -21.07 30.91
C SER A 35 21.11 -20.64 30.97
N HIS A 36 20.66 -19.71 30.13
CA HIS A 36 19.34 -19.13 30.18
C HIS A 36 18.46 -19.53 28.98
N SER A 37 17.25 -19.96 29.25
CA SER A 37 16.24 -20.30 28.26
C SER A 37 15.45 -19.03 27.89
N LEU A 38 15.75 -18.41 26.74
CA LEU A 38 15.10 -17.18 26.26
C LEU A 38 14.49 -17.34 24.88
N CYS A 39 13.31 -16.72 24.70
CA CYS A 39 12.74 -16.49 23.38
C CYS A 39 13.46 -15.34 22.65
N ARG A 40 13.22 -15.18 21.34
CA ARG A 40 13.83 -14.13 20.50
C ARG A 40 13.36 -12.71 20.79
N SER A 41 12.42 -12.53 21.72
CA SER A 41 11.88 -11.19 22.03
C SER A 41 12.97 -10.29 22.61
N PHE A 42 13.14 -9.12 22.01
CA PHE A 42 14.04 -8.09 22.54
C PHE A 42 13.68 -7.67 23.97
N ASP A 43 12.38 -7.60 24.30
CA ASP A 43 11.91 -7.26 25.64
C ASP A 43 12.40 -8.30 26.67
N CYS A 44 12.32 -9.60 26.34
CA CYS A 44 12.79 -10.65 27.25
C CYS A 44 14.30 -10.59 27.46
N LYS A 45 15.07 -10.32 26.40
CA LYS A 45 16.52 -10.15 26.51
C LYS A 45 16.86 -8.96 27.40
N ARG A 46 16.26 -7.80 27.17
CA ARG A 46 16.46 -6.59 27.96
C ARG A 46 16.18 -6.80 29.45
N VAL A 47 15.08 -7.50 29.78
CA VAL A 47 14.73 -7.81 31.18
C VAL A 47 15.75 -8.74 31.81
N LEU A 48 16.25 -9.77 31.08
CA LEU A 48 17.26 -10.64 31.61
C LEU A 48 18.60 -9.92 31.84
N ASP A 49 19.02 -9.06 30.93
CA ASP A 49 20.27 -8.28 31.04
C ASP A 49 20.30 -7.44 32.33
N GLN A 50 19.16 -7.04 32.85
CA GLN A 50 19.06 -6.30 34.11
C GLN A 50 19.32 -7.14 35.34
N LYS A 51 19.32 -8.49 35.24
CA LYS A 51 19.57 -9.42 36.34
C LYS A 51 20.96 -9.23 36.93
N SER A 52 21.95 -8.87 36.12
CA SER A 52 23.35 -8.71 36.56
C SER A 52 23.63 -7.36 37.25
N VAL A 53 22.74 -6.34 37.05
CA VAL A 53 22.94 -4.97 37.56
C VAL A 53 21.97 -4.60 38.68
N MET A 54 20.95 -5.43 38.91
CA MET A 54 19.96 -5.18 39.97
C MET A 54 20.18 -6.08 41.18
N GLU A 55 19.82 -5.54 42.36
CA GLU A 55 19.77 -6.37 43.59
C GLU A 55 18.74 -7.49 43.39
N PRO A 56 19.01 -8.75 43.90
CA PRO A 56 18.17 -9.93 43.60
C PRO A 56 16.69 -9.77 43.96
N THR A 57 16.40 -9.15 45.07
CA THR A 57 14.99 -8.93 45.51
C THR A 57 14.30 -7.95 44.60
N LEU A 58 14.99 -6.85 44.26
CA LEU A 58 14.47 -5.85 43.34
C LEU A 58 14.26 -6.42 41.94
N TYR A 59 15.22 -7.23 41.44
CA TYR A 59 15.10 -7.91 40.16
C TYR A 59 13.86 -8.83 40.12
N LYS A 60 13.58 -9.58 41.19
CA LYS A 60 12.39 -10.45 41.27
C LYS A 60 11.10 -9.65 41.07
N HIS A 61 10.93 -8.55 41.79
CA HIS A 61 9.75 -7.67 41.63
C HIS A 61 9.69 -7.05 40.23
N HIS A 62 10.82 -6.59 39.70
CA HIS A 62 10.93 -6.06 38.35
C HIS A 62 10.52 -7.11 37.31
N LEU A 63 11.02 -8.34 37.41
CA LEU A 63 10.67 -9.44 36.53
C LEU A 63 9.17 -9.77 36.55
N GLU A 64 8.55 -9.82 37.72
CA GLU A 64 7.10 -10.04 37.86
C GLU A 64 6.29 -8.91 37.20
N PHE A 65 6.71 -7.67 37.37
CA PHE A 65 6.08 -6.53 36.74
C PHE A 65 6.23 -6.58 35.20
N GLN A 66 7.43 -6.83 34.71
CA GLN A 66 7.69 -6.92 33.26
C GLN A 66 6.95 -8.11 32.62
N ARG A 67 6.82 -9.23 33.30
CA ARG A 67 5.97 -10.35 32.85
C ARG A 67 4.54 -9.91 32.61
N LYS A 68 3.94 -9.20 33.55
CA LYS A 68 2.56 -8.69 33.40
C LYS A 68 2.46 -7.78 32.16
N LEU A 69 3.40 -6.86 31.96
CA LEU A 69 3.39 -5.96 30.82
C LEU A 69 3.57 -6.72 29.50
N ILE A 70 4.48 -7.69 29.43
CA ILE A 70 4.71 -8.51 28.24
C ILE A 70 3.44 -9.29 27.90
N HIS A 71 2.81 -9.94 28.88
CA HIS A 71 1.58 -10.70 28.66
C HIS A 71 0.43 -9.79 28.21
N GLN A 72 0.26 -8.62 28.82
CA GLN A 72 -0.76 -7.66 28.40
C GLN A 72 -0.56 -7.21 26.95
N ARG A 73 0.68 -6.94 26.53
CA ARG A 73 1.00 -6.60 25.13
C ARG A 73 0.70 -7.75 24.19
N GLN A 74 1.08 -8.96 24.53
CA GLN A 74 0.84 -10.16 23.74
C GLN A 74 -0.64 -10.46 23.55
N GLU A 75 -1.43 -10.35 24.62
CA GLU A 75 -2.89 -10.54 24.54
C GLU A 75 -3.56 -9.43 23.71
N LYS A 76 -3.11 -8.18 23.86
CA LYS A 76 -3.60 -7.08 23.01
C LYS A 76 -3.26 -7.31 21.54
N GLU A 77 -2.04 -7.72 21.25
CA GLU A 77 -1.60 -8.03 19.88
C GLU A 77 -2.37 -9.22 19.29
N LYS A 78 -2.56 -10.29 20.07
CA LYS A 78 -3.35 -11.45 19.66
C LYS A 78 -4.81 -11.09 19.40
N SER A 79 -5.42 -10.30 20.28
CA SER A 79 -6.79 -9.78 20.10
C SER A 79 -6.89 -8.93 18.84
N HIS A 80 -5.91 -8.05 18.60
CA HIS A 80 -5.87 -7.20 17.40
C HIS A 80 -5.71 -8.04 16.12
N LYS A 81 -4.79 -9.03 16.11
CA LYS A 81 -4.63 -9.96 14.99
C LYS A 81 -5.92 -10.74 14.68
N LYS A 82 -6.62 -11.20 15.73
CA LYS A 82 -7.91 -11.87 15.58
C LYS A 82 -8.95 -10.94 14.98
N HIS A 83 -9.07 -9.73 15.51
CA HIS A 83 -9.99 -8.72 14.98
C HIS A 83 -9.74 -8.42 13.49
N ILE A 84 -8.47 -8.26 13.08
CA ILE A 84 -8.11 -8.08 11.67
C ILE A 84 -8.52 -9.31 10.84
N ALA A 85 -8.30 -10.52 11.35
CA ALA A 85 -8.68 -11.74 10.64
C ALA A 85 -10.20 -11.86 10.45
N ASP A 86 -10.97 -11.52 11.46
CA ASP A 86 -12.44 -11.53 11.44
C ASP A 86 -12.97 -10.50 10.42
N ILE A 87 -12.40 -9.28 10.39
CA ILE A 87 -12.74 -8.26 9.38
C ILE A 87 -12.44 -8.79 7.97
N LYS A 88 -11.23 -9.32 7.74
CA LYS A 88 -10.83 -9.85 6.42
C LYS A 88 -11.75 -10.98 5.96
N LEU A 89 -12.15 -11.87 6.87
CA LEU A 89 -13.06 -12.97 6.55
C LEU A 89 -14.43 -12.45 6.15
N LYS A 90 -14.97 -11.48 6.91
CA LYS A 90 -16.25 -10.84 6.59
C LYS A 90 -16.21 -10.17 5.22
N GLU A 91 -15.20 -9.32 4.97
CA GLU A 91 -15.02 -8.64 3.69
C GLU A 91 -14.93 -9.63 2.52
N ARG A 92 -14.16 -10.71 2.69
CA ARG A 92 -14.03 -11.76 1.67
C ARG A 92 -15.38 -12.42 1.35
N ASN A 93 -16.20 -12.69 2.37
CA ASN A 93 -17.51 -13.29 2.18
C ASN A 93 -18.48 -12.33 1.45
N GLU A 94 -18.43 -11.05 1.77
CA GLU A 94 -19.21 -10.01 1.08
C GLU A 94 -18.76 -9.87 -0.39
N ASP A 95 -17.43 -9.87 -0.67
CA ASP A 95 -16.90 -9.82 -2.03
C ASP A 95 -17.32 -11.06 -2.84
N LEU A 96 -17.27 -12.23 -2.20
CA LEU A 96 -17.73 -13.47 -2.85
C LEU A 96 -19.24 -13.44 -3.16
N GLN A 97 -20.04 -12.83 -2.28
CA GLN A 97 -21.48 -12.69 -2.54
C GLN A 97 -21.70 -11.72 -3.71
N ALA A 98 -21.05 -10.55 -3.73
CA ALA A 98 -21.14 -9.60 -4.83
C ALA A 98 -20.72 -10.25 -6.18
N PHE A 99 -19.68 -11.09 -6.16
CA PHE A 99 -19.25 -11.84 -7.33
C PHE A 99 -20.32 -12.82 -7.83
N LYS A 100 -20.94 -13.57 -6.91
CA LYS A 100 -22.03 -14.51 -7.27
C LYS A 100 -23.25 -13.79 -7.84
N ASP A 101 -23.63 -12.67 -7.22
CA ASP A 101 -24.78 -11.87 -7.66
C ASP A 101 -24.53 -11.28 -9.06
N THR A 102 -23.29 -10.84 -9.33
CA THR A 102 -22.89 -10.37 -10.66
C THR A 102 -22.98 -11.48 -11.70
N LEU A 103 -22.47 -12.68 -11.40
CA LEU A 103 -22.57 -13.83 -12.32
C LEU A 103 -24.03 -14.22 -12.59
N ALA A 104 -24.89 -14.18 -11.57
CA ALA A 104 -26.30 -14.48 -11.72
C ALA A 104 -27.05 -13.47 -12.63
N SER A 105 -26.61 -12.21 -12.59
CA SER A 105 -27.22 -11.13 -13.39
C SER A 105 -26.60 -10.95 -14.79
N THR A 106 -25.48 -11.63 -15.08
CA THR A 106 -24.75 -11.47 -16.35
C THR A 106 -24.49 -12.85 -16.99
N PRO A 107 -25.43 -13.38 -17.77
CA PRO A 107 -25.40 -14.78 -18.26
C PRO A 107 -24.17 -15.16 -19.11
N ASN A 108 -23.50 -14.17 -19.73
CA ASN A 108 -22.33 -14.39 -20.59
C ASN A 108 -21.00 -14.48 -19.82
N LEU A 109 -21.03 -14.33 -18.50
CA LEU A 109 -19.85 -14.44 -17.65
C LEU A 109 -19.88 -15.72 -16.81
N SER A 110 -18.70 -16.29 -16.59
CA SER A 110 -18.50 -17.47 -15.74
C SER A 110 -17.39 -17.22 -14.72
N LYS A 111 -17.22 -18.13 -13.76
CA LYS A 111 -16.13 -18.08 -12.79
C LYS A 111 -14.74 -18.19 -13.43
N GLU A 112 -14.67 -18.85 -14.59
CA GLU A 112 -13.45 -19.06 -15.35
C GLU A 112 -13.07 -17.82 -16.16
N THR A 113 -14.05 -17.02 -16.57
CA THR A 113 -13.88 -15.85 -17.44
C THR A 113 -13.84 -14.51 -16.69
N LEU A 114 -14.32 -14.45 -15.44
CA LEU A 114 -14.37 -13.22 -14.65
C LEU A 114 -13.43 -13.31 -13.45
N GLN A 115 -12.60 -12.30 -13.26
CA GLN A 115 -11.75 -12.14 -12.07
C GLN A 115 -12.32 -11.06 -11.16
N SER A 116 -12.30 -11.25 -9.83
CA SER A 116 -12.71 -10.20 -8.88
C SER A 116 -11.52 -9.54 -8.18
N ILE A 117 -11.58 -8.23 -8.02
CA ILE A 117 -10.59 -7.43 -7.33
C ILE A 117 -11.28 -6.45 -6.40
N SER A 118 -10.95 -6.53 -5.11
CA SER A 118 -11.43 -5.55 -4.14
C SER A 118 -10.45 -4.37 -4.06
N ILE A 119 -10.95 -3.17 -4.30
CA ILE A 119 -10.17 -1.93 -4.29
C ILE A 119 -10.64 -1.01 -3.15
N PRO A 120 -9.72 -0.27 -2.51
CA PRO A 120 -10.08 0.70 -1.49
C PRO A 120 -10.62 1.98 -2.10
N SER A 121 -11.18 2.86 -1.27
CA SER A 121 -11.52 4.24 -1.67
C SER A 121 -10.64 5.26 -0.96
N GLY A 122 -10.28 6.30 -1.67
CA GLY A 122 -9.76 7.53 -1.08
C GLY A 122 -10.88 8.44 -0.57
N VAL A 123 -10.51 9.56 0.04
CA VAL A 123 -11.45 10.63 0.39
C VAL A 123 -11.86 11.35 -0.89
N SER A 124 -13.12 11.27 -1.26
CA SER A 124 -13.60 11.70 -2.58
C SER A 124 -14.73 12.73 -2.54
N THR A 125 -14.68 13.67 -1.60
CA THR A 125 -15.56 14.83 -1.69
C THR A 125 -15.06 15.74 -2.80
N LEU A 126 -15.83 15.86 -3.88
CA LEU A 126 -15.56 16.81 -4.95
C LEU A 126 -16.12 18.17 -4.57
N ALA A 127 -15.39 19.20 -4.93
CA ALA A 127 -15.81 20.59 -4.78
C ALA A 127 -15.23 21.46 -5.91
N PRO A 128 -15.86 22.60 -6.19
CA PRO A 128 -15.26 23.62 -7.06
C PRO A 128 -13.84 23.94 -6.59
N LEU A 129 -12.91 24.06 -7.53
CA LEU A 129 -11.52 24.35 -7.24
C LEU A 129 -11.35 25.79 -6.74
N PRO A 130 -10.90 26.04 -5.49
CA PRO A 130 -10.64 27.37 -5.00
C PRO A 130 -9.53 28.07 -5.80
N GLY A 131 -9.70 29.36 -6.13
CA GLY A 131 -8.71 30.12 -6.86
C GLY A 131 -7.32 30.13 -6.19
N GLU A 132 -7.30 30.22 -4.86
CA GLU A 132 -6.05 30.15 -4.11
C GLU A 132 -5.30 28.83 -4.29
N ARG A 133 -6.03 27.71 -4.30
CA ARG A 133 -5.46 26.38 -4.53
C ARG A 133 -4.89 26.25 -5.95
N ARG A 134 -5.64 26.78 -6.93
CA ARG A 134 -5.19 26.86 -8.32
C ARG A 134 -3.91 27.71 -8.46
N ASN A 135 -3.85 28.85 -7.78
CA ASN A 135 -2.68 29.72 -7.82
C ASN A 135 -1.45 29.04 -7.21
N ARG A 136 -1.56 28.35 -6.06
CA ARG A 136 -0.44 27.59 -5.47
C ARG A 136 0.11 26.52 -6.42
N TYR A 137 -0.76 25.85 -7.18
CA TYR A 137 -0.31 24.89 -8.19
C TYR A 137 0.43 25.56 -9.34
N ILE A 138 -0.06 26.69 -9.83
CA ILE A 138 0.61 27.47 -10.90
C ILE A 138 1.97 27.99 -10.42
N GLU A 139 2.07 28.47 -9.20
CA GLU A 139 3.34 28.91 -8.60
C GLU A 139 4.31 27.74 -8.48
N HIS A 140 3.84 26.57 -8.03
CA HIS A 140 4.67 25.38 -8.01
C HIS A 140 5.17 24.98 -9.41
N LEU A 141 4.28 24.98 -10.41
CA LEU A 141 4.69 24.69 -11.79
C LEU A 141 5.75 25.65 -12.31
N LYS A 142 5.59 26.95 -12.09
CA LYS A 142 6.59 27.97 -12.47
C LYS A 142 7.94 27.69 -11.81
N ASP A 143 7.95 27.38 -10.52
CA ASP A 143 9.18 27.06 -9.76
C ASP A 143 9.89 25.82 -10.33
N VAL A 144 9.14 24.74 -10.57
CA VAL A 144 9.77 23.49 -11.09
C VAL A 144 10.20 23.61 -12.55
N ILE A 145 9.50 24.39 -13.37
CA ILE A 145 9.87 24.69 -14.77
C ILE A 145 11.16 25.50 -14.79
N GLN A 146 11.24 26.58 -14.01
CA GLN A 146 12.46 27.39 -13.90
C GLN A 146 13.66 26.57 -13.41
N LYS A 147 13.45 25.71 -12.43
CA LYS A 147 14.50 24.80 -11.93
C LYS A 147 14.94 23.80 -13.00
N ALA A 148 14.00 23.25 -13.78
CA ALA A 148 14.29 22.33 -14.86
C ALA A 148 15.11 23.00 -15.99
N ALA A 149 14.77 24.24 -16.34
CA ALA A 149 15.46 25.01 -17.38
C ALA A 149 16.93 25.32 -17.04
N ALA A 150 17.30 25.31 -15.75
CA ALA A 150 18.67 25.52 -15.32
C ALA A 150 19.63 24.35 -15.67
N TYR A 151 19.10 23.20 -16.10
CA TYR A 151 19.89 22.01 -16.47
C TYR A 151 19.84 21.78 -17.98
N THR A 152 20.91 21.18 -18.52
CA THR A 152 20.97 20.88 -19.95
C THR A 152 20.20 19.61 -20.32
N ASN A 153 20.12 18.64 -19.39
CA ASN A 153 19.41 17.38 -19.58
C ASN A 153 18.93 16.79 -18.24
N ALA A 154 18.04 15.83 -18.29
CA ALA A 154 17.42 15.25 -17.10
C ALA A 154 18.41 14.51 -16.18
N SER A 155 19.53 14.02 -16.69
CA SER A 155 20.52 13.29 -15.87
C SER A 155 21.33 14.23 -14.96
N GLU A 156 21.32 15.53 -15.21
CA GLU A 156 21.97 16.54 -14.38
C GLU A 156 21.09 17.02 -13.24
N VAL A 157 19.79 16.78 -13.33
CA VAL A 157 18.84 17.19 -12.29
C VAL A 157 19.04 16.27 -11.07
N PRO A 158 19.30 16.84 -9.86
CA PRO A 158 19.42 16.03 -8.66
C PRO A 158 18.18 15.17 -8.44
N PRO A 159 18.34 13.86 -8.13
CA PRO A 159 17.22 12.97 -7.92
C PRO A 159 16.38 13.46 -6.73
N ASP A 160 15.08 13.57 -6.95
CA ASP A 160 14.14 13.77 -5.86
C ASP A 160 13.89 12.41 -5.20
N GLN A 161 14.56 12.16 -4.07
CA GLN A 161 14.50 10.89 -3.34
C GLN A 161 13.09 10.47 -2.94
N HIS A 162 12.13 11.41 -2.88
CA HIS A 162 10.75 11.10 -2.51
C HIS A 162 9.89 10.66 -3.68
N TYR A 163 10.24 11.01 -4.92
CA TYR A 163 9.39 10.81 -6.10
C TYR A 163 10.08 10.07 -7.24
N ASP A 164 11.34 9.70 -7.07
CA ASP A 164 12.08 8.96 -8.09
C ASP A 164 11.57 7.51 -8.19
N ALA A 165 10.77 7.29 -9.20
CA ALA A 165 10.18 6.00 -9.52
C ALA A 165 10.38 5.64 -11.00
N HIS A 166 11.39 6.24 -11.63
CA HIS A 166 11.58 6.17 -13.08
C HIS A 166 11.83 4.73 -13.58
N GLU A 167 12.69 3.96 -12.93
CA GLU A 167 12.94 2.56 -13.33
C GLU A 167 11.65 1.73 -13.29
N LYS A 168 10.89 1.86 -12.19
CA LYS A 168 9.61 1.17 -12.05
C LYS A 168 8.57 1.66 -13.06
N LEU A 169 8.60 2.94 -13.44
CA LEU A 169 7.78 3.47 -14.52
C LEU A 169 8.11 2.77 -15.83
N LEU A 170 9.38 2.70 -16.21
CA LEU A 170 9.82 2.06 -17.45
C LEU A 170 9.42 0.58 -17.53
N ASP A 171 9.52 -0.14 -16.41
CA ASP A 171 9.07 -1.54 -16.33
C ASP A 171 7.56 -1.67 -16.55
N ASN A 172 6.76 -0.79 -15.93
CA ASN A 172 5.32 -0.77 -16.15
C ASN A 172 4.97 -0.37 -17.58
N GLU A 173 5.66 0.61 -18.16
CA GLU A 173 5.40 1.06 -19.53
C GLU A 173 5.70 -0.02 -20.58
N ARG A 174 6.78 -0.78 -20.41
CA ARG A 174 7.07 -1.94 -21.27
C ARG A 174 5.93 -2.96 -21.21
N LEU A 175 5.50 -3.32 -19.99
CA LEU A 175 4.42 -4.27 -19.79
C LEU A 175 3.10 -3.76 -20.39
N PHE A 176 2.79 -2.49 -20.24
CA PHE A 176 1.56 -1.89 -20.75
C PHE A 176 1.60 -1.68 -22.27
N ALA A 177 2.77 -1.45 -22.86
CA ALA A 177 2.93 -1.44 -24.32
C ALA A 177 2.61 -2.81 -24.93
N GLU A 178 3.00 -3.89 -24.24
CA GLU A 178 2.67 -5.27 -24.64
C GLU A 178 1.20 -5.63 -24.35
N SER A 179 0.56 -4.94 -23.40
CA SER A 179 -0.79 -5.23 -22.93
C SER A 179 -1.61 -3.95 -22.65
N PRO A 180 -2.07 -3.23 -23.71
CA PRO A 180 -2.84 -1.98 -23.52
C PRO A 180 -4.15 -2.17 -22.75
N GLY A 181 -4.80 -3.32 -22.89
CA GLY A 181 -6.00 -3.66 -22.14
C GLY A 181 -5.75 -3.79 -20.64
N LEU A 182 -4.57 -4.28 -20.23
CA LEU A 182 -4.15 -4.31 -18.83
C LEU A 182 -3.98 -2.89 -18.28
N GLN A 183 -3.35 -2.00 -19.04
CA GLN A 183 -3.22 -0.60 -18.67
C GLN A 183 -4.59 0.06 -18.45
N ALA A 184 -5.50 -0.06 -19.43
CA ALA A 184 -6.83 0.52 -19.36
C ALA A 184 -7.62 0.01 -18.15
N THR A 185 -7.51 -1.30 -17.85
CA THR A 185 -8.13 -1.91 -16.67
C THR A 185 -7.56 -1.32 -15.37
N CYS A 186 -6.24 -1.19 -15.24
CA CYS A 186 -5.58 -0.60 -14.08
C CYS A 186 -5.95 0.89 -13.90
N ASP A 187 -5.95 1.67 -14.97
CA ASP A 187 -6.33 3.10 -14.93
C ASP A 187 -7.80 3.27 -14.51
N THR A 188 -8.69 2.39 -14.99
CA THR A 188 -10.09 2.38 -14.58
C THR A 188 -10.25 2.08 -13.09
N MET A 189 -9.57 1.05 -12.57
CA MET A 189 -9.57 0.74 -11.14
C MET A 189 -9.00 1.88 -10.30
N CYS A 190 -7.91 2.50 -10.74
CA CYS A 190 -7.35 3.68 -10.07
C CYS A 190 -8.33 4.85 -10.06
N SER A 191 -9.06 5.09 -11.14
CA SER A 191 -10.06 6.15 -11.23
C SER A 191 -11.22 5.92 -10.26
N MET A 192 -11.66 4.67 -10.09
CA MET A 192 -12.67 4.30 -9.09
C MET A 192 -12.17 4.54 -7.67
N CYS A 193 -10.94 4.12 -7.37
CA CYS A 193 -10.35 4.24 -6.04
C CYS A 193 -10.26 5.69 -5.57
N LYS A 194 -9.99 6.66 -6.45
CA LYS A 194 -9.71 8.07 -6.11
C LYS A 194 -8.70 8.19 -4.96
N GLY A 195 -7.69 7.41 -5.02
CA GLY A 195 -6.78 6.81 -4.10
C GLY A 195 -6.16 7.65 -3.02
N GLY A 196 -5.79 6.94 -1.97
CA GLY A 196 -4.94 7.46 -0.93
C GLY A 196 -3.58 7.96 -1.43
N CYS A 197 -3.04 7.33 -2.47
CA CYS A 197 -1.83 7.82 -3.14
C CYS A 197 -2.01 9.20 -3.79
N CYS A 198 -3.19 9.52 -4.32
CA CYS A 198 -3.47 10.86 -4.83
C CYS A 198 -3.65 11.89 -3.72
N ALA A 199 -3.96 11.52 -2.50
CA ALA A 199 -4.18 12.47 -1.41
C ALA A 199 -2.93 13.30 -1.09
N ASP A 200 -1.75 12.70 -1.16
CA ASP A 200 -0.49 13.39 -0.83
C ASP A 200 0.04 14.27 -1.97
N GLY A 201 -0.50 14.16 -3.18
CA GLY A 201 -0.14 15.03 -4.31
C GLY A 201 -0.57 16.48 -4.16
N LYS A 202 -1.59 16.77 -3.36
CA LYS A 202 -2.10 18.11 -3.04
C LYS A 202 -1.96 19.10 -4.20
N GLU A 203 -1.33 20.25 -3.98
CA GLU A 203 -1.10 21.27 -5.01
C GLU A 203 0.20 21.06 -5.80
N HIS A 204 1.11 20.19 -5.40
CA HIS A 204 2.34 19.92 -6.18
C HIS A 204 2.18 18.77 -7.17
N ALA A 205 1.11 17.95 -7.05
CA ALA A 205 0.80 16.83 -7.94
C ALA A 205 2.00 15.88 -8.20
N TYR A 206 3.01 15.87 -7.31
CA TYR A 206 4.30 15.20 -7.45
C TYR A 206 5.14 15.66 -8.66
N ILE A 207 4.76 16.76 -9.33
CA ILE A 207 5.54 17.29 -10.44
C ILE A 207 6.86 17.85 -9.90
N SER A 208 7.97 17.39 -10.47
CA SER A 208 9.33 17.77 -10.05
C SER A 208 10.16 18.28 -11.23
N PRO A 209 11.29 18.96 -10.98
CA PRO A 209 12.14 19.48 -12.06
C PRO A 209 12.62 18.40 -13.04
N VAL A 210 12.90 17.18 -12.57
CA VAL A 210 13.34 16.09 -13.45
C VAL A 210 12.28 15.66 -14.45
N ILE A 211 11.00 15.67 -14.05
CA ILE A 211 9.87 15.34 -14.92
C ILE A 211 9.72 16.38 -16.01
N ILE A 212 9.79 17.66 -15.64
CA ILE A 212 9.73 18.76 -16.59
C ILE A 212 10.94 18.75 -17.52
N ARG A 213 12.16 18.49 -17.00
CA ARG A 213 13.37 18.44 -17.86
C ARG A 213 13.29 17.32 -18.89
N ARG A 214 12.77 16.13 -18.54
CA ARG A 214 12.53 15.06 -19.52
C ARG A 214 11.57 15.47 -20.64
N GLN A 215 10.54 16.26 -20.33
CA GLN A 215 9.64 16.78 -21.36
C GLN A 215 10.35 17.77 -22.28
N MET A 216 11.22 18.63 -21.75
CA MET A 216 12.05 19.53 -22.53
C MET A 216 13.06 18.74 -23.41
N ASP A 217 13.67 17.69 -22.84
CA ASP A 217 14.63 16.83 -23.58
C ASP A 217 13.94 16.10 -24.74
N ALA A 218 12.71 15.61 -24.50
CA ALA A 218 11.93 14.92 -25.52
C ALA A 218 11.38 15.87 -26.62
N ASN A 219 11.24 17.17 -26.30
CA ASN A 219 10.67 18.17 -27.19
C ASN A 219 11.50 19.47 -27.11
N PRO A 220 12.67 19.54 -27.77
CA PRO A 220 13.60 20.67 -27.64
C PRO A 220 13.05 22.03 -28.09
N ASP A 221 12.02 22.04 -28.91
CA ASP A 221 11.37 23.26 -29.39
C ASP A 221 10.32 23.82 -28.40
N LEU A 222 9.98 23.06 -27.35
CA LEU A 222 8.94 23.44 -26.39
C LEU A 222 9.46 24.52 -25.45
N GLN A 223 8.77 25.66 -25.40
CA GLN A 223 9.12 26.75 -24.51
C GLN A 223 8.54 26.53 -23.10
N GLU A 224 9.14 27.17 -22.09
CA GLU A 224 8.66 27.11 -20.69
C GLU A 224 7.18 27.50 -20.56
N GLU A 225 6.73 28.52 -21.34
CA GLU A 225 5.35 28.99 -21.37
C GLU A 225 4.38 27.95 -21.93
N ASP A 226 4.83 27.17 -22.94
CA ASP A 226 4.02 26.10 -23.54
C ASP A 226 3.80 24.96 -22.55
N ILE A 227 4.86 24.61 -21.80
CA ILE A 227 4.79 23.60 -20.74
C ILE A 227 3.80 24.05 -19.66
N LEU A 228 3.96 25.27 -19.15
CA LEU A 228 3.04 25.82 -18.15
C LEU A 228 1.60 25.80 -18.64
N THR A 229 1.35 26.27 -19.86
CA THR A 229 0.04 26.30 -20.49
C THR A 229 -0.57 24.91 -20.59
N THR A 230 0.24 23.91 -20.99
CA THR A 230 -0.20 22.52 -21.08
C THR A 230 -0.71 21.99 -19.75
N TYR A 231 0.00 22.25 -18.65
CA TYR A 231 -0.47 21.83 -17.32
C TYR A 231 -1.71 22.60 -16.86
N VAL A 232 -1.73 23.91 -17.07
CA VAL A 232 -2.81 24.79 -16.61
C VAL A 232 -4.12 24.53 -17.33
N THR A 233 -4.09 24.19 -18.61
CA THR A 233 -5.30 23.86 -19.40
C THR A 233 -5.94 22.54 -18.98
N ASN A 234 -5.19 21.63 -18.36
CA ASN A 234 -5.70 20.38 -17.83
C ASN A 234 -6.32 20.49 -16.42
N ILE A 235 -6.29 21.68 -15.80
CA ILE A 235 -6.88 21.86 -14.46
C ILE A 235 -8.41 21.81 -14.58
N ALA A 236 -9.03 20.84 -13.89
CA ALA A 236 -10.49 20.72 -13.84
C ALA A 236 -11.12 21.81 -12.95
N SER A 237 -12.37 22.19 -13.26
CA SER A 237 -13.13 23.13 -12.45
C SER A 237 -13.56 22.58 -11.09
N GLU A 238 -13.69 21.24 -10.99
CA GLU A 238 -13.99 20.51 -9.75
C GLU A 238 -12.92 19.46 -9.48
N THR A 239 -12.44 19.41 -8.25
CA THR A 239 -11.39 18.47 -7.84
C THR A 239 -11.69 17.86 -6.47
N ALA A 240 -11.04 16.76 -6.13
CA ALA A 240 -11.16 16.15 -4.82
C ALA A 240 -10.56 17.07 -3.73
N GLN A 241 -11.35 17.30 -2.68
CA GLN A 241 -10.89 18.07 -1.53
C GLN A 241 -9.75 17.32 -0.80
N ASN A 242 -8.76 18.05 -0.34
CA ASN A 242 -7.61 17.51 0.43
C ASN A 242 -6.82 16.40 -0.28
N ALA A 243 -6.95 16.29 -1.60
CA ALA A 243 -6.21 15.36 -2.44
C ALA A 243 -5.41 16.11 -3.53
N CYS A 244 -4.79 15.40 -4.46
CA CYS A 244 -4.11 16.02 -5.59
C CYS A 244 -5.07 16.93 -6.39
N ILE A 245 -4.58 18.10 -6.78
CA ILE A 245 -5.36 19.09 -7.55
C ILE A 245 -5.89 18.51 -8.88
N ASN A 246 -5.18 17.55 -9.47
CA ASN A 246 -5.57 16.90 -10.71
C ASN A 246 -6.53 15.72 -10.51
N GLN A 247 -6.95 15.43 -9.27
CA GLN A 247 -7.89 14.35 -9.01
C GLN A 247 -9.33 14.81 -9.21
N THR A 248 -10.01 14.20 -10.18
CA THR A 248 -11.40 14.49 -10.55
C THR A 248 -12.32 13.30 -10.19
N LYS A 249 -13.61 13.44 -10.56
CA LYS A 249 -14.58 12.34 -10.43
C LYS A 249 -14.20 11.10 -11.23
N THR A 250 -13.54 11.27 -12.36
CA THR A 250 -13.21 10.20 -13.32
C THR A 250 -11.75 9.78 -13.29
N GLY A 251 -10.97 10.26 -12.32
CA GLY A 251 -9.55 9.96 -12.18
C GLY A 251 -8.67 11.20 -12.30
N CYS A 252 -7.43 11.04 -12.74
CA CYS A 252 -6.51 12.14 -12.92
C CYS A 252 -6.87 12.95 -14.16
N ALA A 253 -6.92 14.28 -14.04
CA ALA A 253 -7.16 15.19 -15.17
C ALA A 253 -5.96 15.24 -16.13
N LEU A 254 -4.73 15.00 -15.64
CA LEU A 254 -3.56 14.97 -16.49
C LEU A 254 -3.52 13.68 -17.33
N PRO A 255 -3.23 13.77 -18.63
CA PRO A 255 -2.85 12.63 -19.44
C PRO A 255 -1.56 11.97 -18.89
N ARG A 256 -1.33 10.68 -19.18
CA ARG A 256 -0.25 9.89 -18.53
C ARG A 256 1.12 10.52 -18.74
N GLU A 257 1.42 11.01 -19.92
CA GLU A 257 2.69 11.64 -20.30
C GLU A 257 3.04 12.90 -19.51
N LEU A 258 2.05 13.54 -18.91
CA LEU A 258 2.22 14.73 -18.06
C LEU A 258 2.23 14.41 -16.57
N ARG A 259 1.95 13.15 -16.18
CA ARG A 259 1.94 12.76 -14.77
C ARG A 259 3.35 12.55 -14.26
N ALA A 260 3.52 12.73 -12.96
CA ALA A 260 4.73 12.34 -12.28
C ALA A 260 4.98 10.82 -12.38
N ASP A 261 6.23 10.40 -12.39
CA ASP A 261 6.64 8.99 -12.48
C ASP A 261 5.91 8.13 -11.43
N ILE A 262 5.84 8.61 -10.19
CA ILE A 262 5.14 7.90 -9.12
C ILE A 262 3.65 7.67 -9.42
N CYS A 263 3.00 8.57 -10.14
CA CYS A 263 1.58 8.43 -10.50
C CYS A 263 1.35 7.31 -11.52
N ASN A 264 2.34 7.03 -12.36
CA ASN A 264 2.29 6.01 -13.40
C ASN A 264 2.96 4.69 -12.97
N SER A 265 3.81 4.70 -11.94
CA SER A 265 4.55 3.53 -11.46
C SER A 265 3.96 2.90 -10.21
N TYR A 266 3.25 3.67 -9.38
CA TYR A 266 2.70 3.20 -8.12
C TYR A 266 1.26 2.69 -8.31
N PHE A 267 1.05 1.44 -7.92
CA PHE A 267 -0.27 0.84 -7.81
C PHE A 267 -0.46 0.31 -6.39
N CYS A 268 -1.68 0.47 -5.84
CA CYS A 268 -2.02 -0.13 -4.55
C CYS A 268 -1.93 -1.67 -4.61
N GLY A 269 -1.82 -2.32 -3.45
CA GLY A 269 -1.61 -3.77 -3.36
C GLY A 269 -2.54 -4.61 -4.26
N PRO A 270 -3.86 -4.40 -4.25
CA PRO A 270 -4.78 -5.14 -5.12
C PRO A 270 -4.46 -5.00 -6.61
N ILE A 271 -4.21 -3.77 -7.10
CA ILE A 271 -3.90 -3.52 -8.52
C ILE A 271 -2.51 -4.08 -8.86
N SER A 272 -1.51 -3.87 -7.99
CA SER A 272 -0.16 -4.43 -8.19
C SER A 272 -0.18 -5.96 -8.27
N ASN A 273 -1.00 -6.63 -7.46
CA ASN A 273 -1.17 -8.08 -7.55
C ASN A 273 -1.86 -8.50 -8.85
N HIS A 274 -2.85 -7.74 -9.31
CA HIS A 274 -3.49 -7.98 -10.60
C HIS A 274 -2.48 -7.89 -11.75
N ILE A 275 -1.67 -6.83 -11.80
CA ILE A 275 -0.61 -6.65 -12.80
C ILE A 275 0.33 -7.88 -12.82
N LYS A 276 0.82 -8.30 -11.65
CA LYS A 276 1.71 -9.47 -11.54
C LYS A 276 1.06 -10.76 -12.03
N ASN A 277 -0.22 -10.96 -11.73
CA ASN A 277 -0.95 -12.16 -12.13
C ASN A 277 -1.26 -12.18 -13.63
N MET A 278 -1.44 -11.01 -14.25
CA MET A 278 -1.77 -10.88 -15.67
C MET A 278 -0.55 -10.83 -16.57
N ALA A 279 0.61 -10.41 -16.07
CA ALA A 279 1.86 -10.32 -16.85
C ALA A 279 2.30 -11.66 -17.49
N SER A 280 1.82 -12.79 -16.97
CA SER A 280 2.13 -14.14 -17.48
C SER A 280 0.96 -14.80 -18.25
N GLN A 281 -0.14 -14.07 -18.50
CA GLN A 281 -1.33 -14.64 -19.14
C GLN A 281 -1.45 -14.17 -20.58
N GLU A 282 -1.68 -15.12 -21.50
CA GLU A 282 -1.91 -14.83 -22.92
C GLU A 282 -3.20 -14.08 -23.20
N THR A 283 -4.20 -14.23 -22.32
CA THR A 283 -5.53 -13.63 -22.51
C THR A 283 -5.95 -12.88 -21.25
N LEU A 284 -6.25 -11.62 -21.39
CA LEU A 284 -6.83 -10.81 -20.33
C LEU A 284 -8.29 -11.20 -20.09
N LYS A 285 -8.67 -11.28 -18.81
CA LYS A 285 -10.05 -11.54 -18.40
C LYS A 285 -10.71 -10.25 -17.93
N PRO A 286 -12.03 -10.09 -18.15
CA PRO A 286 -12.80 -9.05 -17.50
C PRO A 286 -12.61 -9.07 -15.99
N VAL A 287 -12.62 -7.90 -15.38
CA VAL A 287 -12.40 -7.71 -13.95
C VAL A 287 -13.66 -7.18 -13.30
N LEU A 288 -14.15 -7.85 -12.28
CA LEU A 288 -15.13 -7.30 -11.35
C LEU A 288 -14.39 -6.48 -10.29
N ALA A 289 -14.37 -5.18 -10.45
CA ALA A 289 -13.85 -4.25 -9.46
C ALA A 289 -14.90 -4.02 -8.37
N ILE A 290 -14.59 -4.42 -7.14
CA ILE A 290 -15.43 -4.23 -5.96
C ILE A 290 -14.81 -3.09 -5.14
N GLN A 291 -15.44 -1.92 -5.16
CA GLN A 291 -14.94 -0.76 -4.44
C GLN A 291 -15.47 -0.73 -3.02
N ARG A 292 -14.56 -0.61 -2.04
CA ARG A 292 -14.89 -0.51 -0.61
C ARG A 292 -14.68 0.89 -0.07
N SER A 293 -15.47 1.28 0.93
CA SER A 293 -15.54 2.64 1.46
C SER A 293 -14.31 3.09 2.23
N ASN A 294 -13.51 2.17 2.75
CA ASN A 294 -12.39 2.52 3.60
C ASN A 294 -11.09 2.67 2.81
N HIS A 295 -10.26 3.57 3.33
CA HIS A 295 -8.91 3.80 2.85
C HIS A 295 -8.01 2.57 3.05
N ALA A 296 -7.08 2.34 2.13
CA ALA A 296 -6.19 1.17 2.19
C ALA A 296 -5.30 1.13 3.43
N TRP A 297 -4.86 2.31 3.92
CA TRP A 297 -3.82 2.44 4.94
C TRP A 297 -4.31 2.18 6.37
N ASN A 298 -5.52 2.63 6.73
CA ASN A 298 -6.02 2.62 8.12
C ASN A 298 -7.32 1.83 8.29
N ARG A 299 -7.68 0.97 7.37
CA ARG A 299 -8.98 0.31 7.37
C ARG A 299 -9.25 -0.56 8.60
N PHE A 300 -8.21 -1.07 9.26
CA PHE A 300 -8.34 -1.90 10.46
C PHE A 300 -8.34 -1.11 11.77
N ASP A 301 -7.89 0.15 11.72
CA ASP A 301 -7.82 1.03 12.90
C ASP A 301 -9.08 1.88 13.07
N THR A 302 -9.98 1.83 12.08
CA THR A 302 -11.23 2.59 12.12
C THR A 302 -12.37 1.68 12.58
N ASN A 303 -13.20 2.19 13.50
CA ASN A 303 -14.47 1.53 13.88
C ASN A 303 -15.55 1.69 12.80
N LYS A 304 -15.21 2.26 11.64
CA LYS A 304 -16.14 2.44 10.52
C LYS A 304 -16.23 1.17 9.70
N PRO A 305 -17.44 0.71 9.36
CA PRO A 305 -17.60 -0.47 8.52
C PRO A 305 -17.06 -0.20 7.11
N ASN A 306 -16.28 -1.15 6.58
CA ASN A 306 -15.73 -1.09 5.23
C ASN A 306 -16.75 -1.67 4.22
N ARG A 307 -17.76 -0.87 3.86
CA ARG A 307 -18.86 -1.29 3.00
C ARG A 307 -18.46 -1.32 1.54
N ILE A 308 -19.07 -2.21 0.75
CA ILE A 308 -19.05 -2.12 -0.72
C ILE A 308 -19.87 -0.89 -1.12
N ILE A 309 -19.28 0.00 -1.92
CA ILE A 309 -19.91 1.25 -2.37
C ILE A 309 -20.09 1.32 -3.89
N ASP A 310 -19.34 0.53 -4.65
CA ASP A 310 -19.52 0.37 -6.10
C ASP A 310 -19.03 -1.03 -6.52
N VAL A 311 -19.67 -1.58 -7.54
CA VAL A 311 -19.29 -2.84 -8.18
C VAL A 311 -19.36 -2.63 -9.68
N ARG A 312 -18.25 -2.84 -10.39
CA ARG A 312 -18.16 -2.57 -11.82
C ARG A 312 -17.41 -3.67 -12.55
N ILE A 313 -17.96 -4.13 -13.68
CA ILE A 313 -17.24 -4.98 -14.62
C ILE A 313 -16.40 -4.07 -15.52
N ILE A 314 -15.11 -4.37 -15.61
CA ILE A 314 -14.14 -3.71 -16.47
C ILE A 314 -13.70 -4.72 -17.51
N ASP A 315 -13.98 -4.42 -18.78
CA ASP A 315 -13.59 -5.25 -19.90
C ASP A 315 -12.22 -4.76 -20.43
N PRO A 316 -11.21 -5.62 -20.48
CA PRO A 316 -9.89 -5.28 -21.03
C PRO A 316 -9.97 -5.26 -22.57
N LYS A 317 -10.47 -4.16 -23.14
CA LYS A 317 -10.55 -3.97 -24.59
C LYS A 317 -9.24 -3.47 -25.17
#